data_cb901be57a72c187507f2ac14c4be103
#
_entry.id   cb901be57a72c187507f2ac14c4be103
#
_cell.length_a   1.000
_cell.length_b   1.000
_cell.length_c   1.000
_cell.angle_alpha   90.00
_cell.angle_beta   90.00
_cell.angle_gamma   90.00
#
_symmetry.space_group_name_H-M   'P 1'
#
loop_
_entity.id
_entity.type
_entity.pdbx_description
1 polymer ?
#
loop_
_entity_poly.entity_id
_entity_poly.type
_entity_poly.pdbx_seq_one_letter_code
_entity_poly.pdbx_strand_id
1 'polypeptide(L)'
;MKKTIALILLLAITFSCNEDMDDNTTLSASVNFKFTHDWNDTLINSSNLETETVTNANGEVINMVRFRYLTSKFKLTNTAGDTYSFEGFKFTDLAEEESYNFTPDINGIPSGTYTLSFIWGFNEEDNIDGAYPILNSASWNWPEMLGGGYHFLQFDGMYNVDTPNPSPFNFHNGTARVTDGLFEQNFATIVLDTPIIITNEATIEVKMNIAELFTNPNTWDLNVLDTPLMPNYDAQKMMQENILSVFTIGEITQ
;
A
#
# COMPACT_ATOMS: atom_id res chain seq x y z
N MET A 1 22.57 -59.33 76.45
CA MET A 1 22.42 -57.97 75.86
C MET A 1 22.59 -58.08 74.34
N LYS A 2 21.50 -58.14 73.60
CA LYS A 2 21.51 -58.26 72.13
C LYS A 2 21.17 -56.84 71.57
N LYS A 3 22.10 -56.24 70.88
CA LYS A 3 21.89 -54.94 70.17
C LYS A 3 21.33 -55.25 68.76
N THR A 4 20.13 -54.85 68.53
CA THR A 4 19.48 -54.89 67.21
C THR A 4 19.84 -53.58 66.46
N ILE A 5 20.51 -53.71 65.32
CA ILE A 5 20.78 -52.58 64.43
C ILE A 5 19.66 -52.51 63.41
N ALA A 6 18.91 -51.46 63.43
CA ALA A 6 17.85 -51.18 62.40
C ALA A 6 18.51 -50.48 61.21
N LEU A 7 18.51 -51.13 60.07
CA LEU A 7 18.96 -50.58 58.78
C LEU A 7 17.81 -49.76 58.15
N ILE A 8 17.95 -48.44 58.12
CA ILE A 8 16.97 -47.57 57.41
C ILE A 8 17.39 -47.50 55.95
N LEU A 9 16.57 -48.08 55.07
CA LEU A 9 16.73 -48.02 53.61
C LEU A 9 16.13 -46.68 53.12
N LEU A 10 16.97 -45.74 52.70
CA LEU A 10 16.54 -44.45 52.13
C LEU A 10 16.22 -44.67 50.66
N LEU A 11 14.93 -44.63 50.30
CA LEU A 11 14.46 -44.75 48.91
C LEU A 11 14.55 -43.35 48.26
N ALA A 12 15.57 -43.12 47.44
CA ALA A 12 15.67 -41.91 46.62
C ALA A 12 14.71 -42.00 45.45
N ILE A 13 13.61 -41.28 45.50
CA ILE A 13 12.69 -41.06 44.36
C ILE A 13 13.32 -39.98 43.48
N THR A 14 13.91 -40.35 42.36
CA THR A 14 14.31 -39.40 41.34
C THR A 14 13.07 -38.99 40.53
N PHE A 15 12.56 -37.79 40.80
CA PHE A 15 11.65 -37.14 39.88
C PHE A 15 12.46 -36.77 38.65
N SER A 16 12.29 -37.49 37.56
CA SER A 16 12.67 -37.06 36.22
C SER A 16 11.60 -36.03 35.79
N CYS A 17 11.89 -34.73 35.91
CA CYS A 17 11.18 -33.75 35.11
C CYS A 17 11.60 -34.01 33.66
N ASN A 18 10.70 -34.60 32.88
CA ASN A 18 10.67 -34.35 31.46
C ASN A 18 10.25 -32.89 31.35
N GLU A 19 11.18 -32.01 31.12
CA GLU A 19 10.87 -30.76 30.43
C GLU A 19 10.56 -31.18 29.00
N ASP A 20 9.25 -31.34 28.68
CA ASP A 20 8.77 -31.23 27.32
C ASP A 20 9.15 -29.79 26.94
N MET A 21 10.30 -29.64 26.28
CA MET A 21 10.57 -28.46 25.50
C MET A 21 9.50 -28.50 24.39
N ASP A 22 8.39 -27.79 24.60
CA ASP A 22 7.58 -27.26 23.52
C ASP A 22 8.50 -26.34 22.74
N ASP A 23 9.26 -26.96 21.81
CA ASP A 23 10.08 -26.26 20.81
C ASP A 23 9.12 -25.68 19.75
N ASN A 24 8.12 -24.93 20.25
CA ASN A 24 7.23 -24.13 19.42
C ASN A 24 7.96 -22.81 19.09
N THR A 25 9.15 -22.93 18.50
CA THR A 25 9.77 -21.82 17.79
C THR A 25 8.87 -21.53 16.60
N THR A 26 7.86 -20.68 16.80
CA THR A 26 7.14 -20.03 15.71
C THR A 26 8.21 -19.35 14.86
N LEU A 27 8.46 -19.92 13.68
CA LEU A 27 9.41 -19.34 12.73
C LEU A 27 8.95 -17.88 12.48
N SER A 28 9.83 -16.94 12.80
CA SER A 28 9.58 -15.52 12.59
C SER A 28 10.04 -15.16 11.18
N ALA A 29 9.11 -14.79 10.34
CA ALA A 29 9.36 -14.41 8.95
C ALA A 29 9.50 -12.88 8.83
N SER A 30 10.46 -12.40 8.03
CA SER A 30 10.53 -11.02 7.58
C SER A 30 9.69 -10.82 6.31
N VAL A 31 9.16 -9.63 6.13
CA VAL A 31 8.30 -9.31 4.98
C VAL A 31 8.78 -8.04 4.30
N ASN A 32 8.91 -8.11 2.98
CA ASN A 32 9.14 -6.98 2.10
C ASN A 32 7.97 -6.83 1.14
N PHE A 33 7.66 -5.62 0.75
CA PHE A 33 6.70 -5.33 -0.32
C PHE A 33 7.43 -4.72 -1.51
N LYS A 34 7.10 -5.19 -2.71
CA LYS A 34 7.59 -4.63 -3.96
C LYS A 34 6.40 -4.18 -4.80
N PHE A 35 6.30 -2.88 -5.03
CA PHE A 35 5.29 -2.32 -5.91
C PHE A 35 5.73 -2.43 -7.36
N THR A 36 4.85 -2.93 -8.21
CA THR A 36 5.04 -2.94 -9.67
C THR A 36 3.85 -2.27 -10.34
N HIS A 37 4.07 -1.71 -11.50
CA HIS A 37 3.08 -0.91 -12.19
C HIS A 37 2.88 -1.44 -13.59
N ASP A 38 1.64 -1.50 -14.03
CA ASP A 38 1.31 -1.86 -15.39
C ASP A 38 0.15 -1.01 -15.93
N TRP A 39 -0.03 -1.07 -17.22
CA TRP A 39 -1.20 -0.58 -17.93
C TRP A 39 -1.80 -1.77 -18.69
N ASN A 40 -2.82 -2.40 -18.13
CA ASN A 40 -3.43 -3.61 -18.69
C ASN A 40 -2.38 -4.67 -19.09
N ASP A 41 -1.60 -5.13 -18.10
CA ASP A 41 -0.50 -6.10 -18.21
C ASP A 41 0.75 -5.61 -18.99
N THR A 42 0.77 -4.40 -19.52
CA THR A 42 1.99 -3.80 -20.07
C THR A 42 2.77 -3.13 -18.94
N LEU A 43 3.98 -3.64 -18.66
CA LEU A 43 4.83 -3.10 -17.59
C LEU A 43 5.11 -1.62 -17.81
N ILE A 44 4.93 -0.83 -16.75
CA ILE A 44 5.24 0.59 -16.70
C ILE A 44 6.30 0.84 -15.62
N ASN A 45 7.36 1.55 -15.97
CA ASN A 45 8.44 1.92 -15.05
C ASN A 45 9.00 3.30 -15.40
N SER A 46 10.11 3.69 -14.77
CA SER A 46 10.76 5.00 -14.96
C SER A 46 11.08 5.32 -16.43
N SER A 47 11.45 4.31 -17.24
CA SER A 47 11.81 4.50 -18.65
C SER A 47 10.62 4.79 -19.57
N ASN A 48 9.39 4.56 -19.11
CA ASN A 48 8.17 4.81 -19.88
C ASN A 48 7.63 6.24 -19.71
N LEU A 49 8.10 6.97 -18.69
CA LEU A 49 7.69 8.37 -18.50
C LEU A 49 8.07 9.22 -19.71
N GLU A 50 7.16 10.05 -20.17
CA GLU A 50 7.25 10.93 -21.35
C GLU A 50 7.46 10.23 -22.70
N THR A 51 7.71 8.94 -22.71
CA THR A 51 8.08 8.18 -23.92
C THR A 51 7.04 7.19 -24.38
N GLU A 52 6.36 6.51 -23.44
CA GLU A 52 5.33 5.52 -23.76
C GLU A 52 3.97 6.19 -23.89
N THR A 53 3.16 5.69 -24.82
CA THR A 53 1.77 6.10 -24.96
C THR A 53 0.83 4.93 -24.69
N VAL A 54 -0.24 5.20 -23.96
CA VAL A 54 -1.26 4.22 -23.60
C VAL A 54 -2.66 4.78 -23.93
N THR A 55 -3.65 3.91 -24.05
CA THR A 55 -5.03 4.35 -24.31
C THR A 55 -5.89 4.05 -23.09
N ASN A 56 -6.62 5.05 -22.59
CA ASN A 56 -7.55 4.86 -21.50
C ASN A 56 -8.89 4.24 -21.95
N ALA A 57 -9.78 3.96 -21.01
CA ALA A 57 -11.06 3.30 -21.28
C ALA A 57 -12.01 4.15 -22.14
N ASN A 58 -11.88 5.48 -22.13
CA ASN A 58 -12.67 6.39 -22.96
C ASN A 58 -12.11 6.57 -24.38
N GLY A 59 -10.90 6.05 -24.64
CA GLY A 59 -10.27 6.06 -25.97
C GLY A 59 -9.25 7.17 -26.19
N GLU A 60 -8.96 8.02 -25.18
CA GLU A 60 -7.88 9.01 -25.28
C GLU A 60 -6.53 8.32 -25.23
N VAL A 61 -5.63 8.70 -26.14
CA VAL A 61 -4.23 8.31 -26.11
C VAL A 61 -3.48 9.29 -25.23
N ILE A 62 -2.83 8.75 -24.19
CA ILE A 62 -2.13 9.56 -23.17
C ILE A 62 -0.67 9.18 -23.07
N ASN A 63 0.17 10.10 -22.63
CA ASN A 63 1.48 9.81 -22.07
C ASN A 63 1.54 10.25 -20.61
N MET A 64 2.43 9.61 -19.86
CA MET A 64 2.64 9.89 -18.44
C MET A 64 3.89 10.75 -18.27
N VAL A 65 3.76 11.90 -17.60
CA VAL A 65 4.89 12.79 -17.28
C VAL A 65 5.36 12.57 -15.84
N ARG A 66 4.42 12.34 -14.93
CA ARG A 66 4.67 12.09 -13.52
C ARG A 66 3.61 11.19 -12.95
N PHE A 67 4.05 10.20 -12.18
CA PHE A 67 3.15 9.32 -11.44
C PHE A 67 3.75 9.03 -10.07
N ARG A 68 3.11 9.55 -9.02
CA ARG A 68 3.54 9.42 -7.63
C ARG A 68 2.34 9.20 -6.74
N TYR A 69 2.48 8.35 -5.72
CA TYR A 69 1.38 8.08 -4.79
C TYR A 69 1.86 7.73 -3.39
N LEU A 70 0.92 7.74 -2.46
CA LEU A 70 1.13 7.48 -1.04
C LEU A 70 0.26 6.32 -0.58
N THR A 71 0.85 5.38 0.14
CA THR A 71 0.15 4.31 0.85
C THR A 71 0.62 4.24 2.29
N SER A 72 -0.28 3.87 3.22
CA SER A 72 0.01 3.83 4.65
C SER A 72 -0.76 2.72 5.36
N LYS A 73 -0.51 2.51 6.67
CA LYS A 73 -1.25 1.55 7.51
C LYS A 73 -1.31 0.15 6.93
N PHE A 74 -0.18 -0.36 6.47
CA PHE A 74 -0.09 -1.74 6.00
C PHE A 74 -0.40 -2.72 7.13
N LYS A 75 -1.16 -3.76 6.80
CA LYS A 75 -1.58 -4.77 7.75
C LYS A 75 -1.71 -6.13 7.08
N LEU A 76 -1.09 -7.14 7.66
CA LEU A 76 -1.33 -8.54 7.33
C LEU A 76 -2.28 -9.14 8.36
N THR A 77 -3.30 -9.86 7.88
CA THR A 77 -4.28 -10.54 8.74
C THR A 77 -4.22 -12.03 8.44
N ASN A 78 -3.98 -12.87 9.46
CA ASN A 78 -3.94 -14.31 9.29
C ASN A 78 -5.34 -14.93 9.25
N THR A 79 -5.43 -16.24 8.97
CA THR A 79 -6.71 -16.97 8.90
C THR A 79 -7.43 -17.10 10.25
N ALA A 80 -6.74 -16.86 11.37
CA ALA A 80 -7.34 -16.83 12.72
C ALA A 80 -7.90 -15.43 13.07
N GLY A 81 -7.60 -14.41 12.26
CA GLY A 81 -8.00 -13.02 12.48
C GLY A 81 -6.97 -12.19 13.26
N ASP A 82 -5.79 -12.76 13.58
CA ASP A 82 -4.70 -11.97 14.17
C ASP A 82 -4.13 -11.00 13.13
N THR A 83 -3.79 -9.79 13.57
CA THR A 83 -3.32 -8.72 12.71
C THR A 83 -1.92 -8.27 13.07
N TYR A 84 -1.11 -8.04 12.06
CA TYR A 84 0.26 -7.54 12.14
C TYR A 84 0.32 -6.23 11.37
N SER A 85 0.36 -5.12 12.09
CA SER A 85 0.37 -3.76 11.53
C SER A 85 1.78 -3.25 11.38
N PHE A 86 2.04 -2.54 10.30
CA PHE A 86 3.32 -1.93 9.99
C PHE A 86 3.18 -0.40 10.11
N GLU A 87 4.05 0.19 10.90
CA GLU A 87 4.06 1.63 11.12
C GLU A 87 4.63 2.38 9.90
N GLY A 88 4.24 3.63 9.76
CA GLY A 88 4.72 4.54 8.73
C GLY A 88 3.90 4.52 7.44
N PHE A 89 4.52 5.01 6.39
CA PHE A 89 3.92 5.16 5.08
C PHE A 89 4.94 4.84 3.99
N LYS A 90 4.43 4.56 2.80
CA LYS A 90 5.22 4.39 1.59
C LYS A 90 4.87 5.49 0.59
N PHE A 91 5.87 6.31 0.25
CA PHE A 91 5.82 7.24 -0.88
C PHE A 91 6.48 6.56 -2.07
N THR A 92 5.74 6.39 -3.15
CA THR A 92 6.20 5.77 -4.39
C THR A 92 6.24 6.82 -5.49
N ASP A 93 7.37 6.93 -6.16
CA ASP A 93 7.59 7.80 -7.32
C ASP A 93 8.03 6.93 -8.50
N LEU A 94 7.26 6.94 -9.59
CA LEU A 94 7.55 6.10 -10.75
C LEU A 94 8.89 6.44 -11.41
N ALA A 95 9.40 7.66 -11.24
CA ALA A 95 10.72 8.06 -11.71
C ALA A 95 11.87 7.42 -10.92
N GLU A 96 11.61 6.95 -9.69
CA GLU A 96 12.60 6.50 -8.71
C GLU A 96 12.37 5.02 -8.37
N GLU A 97 12.96 4.09 -9.11
CA GLU A 97 12.71 2.64 -8.95
C GLU A 97 13.03 2.10 -7.54
N GLU A 98 13.97 2.72 -6.82
CA GLU A 98 14.24 2.40 -5.41
C GLU A 98 13.01 2.65 -4.53
N SER A 99 12.16 3.60 -4.93
CA SER A 99 10.90 3.88 -4.25
C SER A 99 9.85 2.78 -4.37
N TYR A 100 10.04 1.76 -5.22
CA TYR A 100 9.09 0.66 -5.37
C TYR A 100 9.17 -0.36 -4.23
N ASN A 101 10.25 -0.36 -3.48
CA ASN A 101 10.45 -1.32 -2.39
C ASN A 101 10.06 -0.72 -1.04
N PHE A 102 9.42 -1.52 -0.21
CA PHE A 102 9.06 -1.17 1.16
C PHE A 102 9.38 -2.32 2.11
N THR A 103 10.36 -2.11 2.97
CA THR A 103 10.73 -3.02 4.06
C THR A 103 10.21 -2.41 5.36
N PRO A 104 9.11 -2.92 5.92
CA PRO A 104 8.61 -2.41 7.19
C PRO A 104 9.54 -2.79 8.34
N ASP A 105 9.66 -1.91 9.34
CA ASP A 105 10.41 -2.18 10.57
C ASP A 105 9.54 -2.99 11.52
N ILE A 106 9.67 -4.31 11.46
CA ILE A 106 8.98 -5.24 12.35
C ILE A 106 9.90 -6.39 12.76
N ASN A 107 9.67 -6.94 13.94
CA ASN A 107 10.43 -8.07 14.48
C ASN A 107 10.05 -9.44 13.88
N GLY A 108 9.45 -9.43 12.69
CA GLY A 108 8.96 -10.62 12.01
C GLY A 108 7.53 -10.99 12.41
N ILE A 109 6.95 -11.88 11.62
CA ILE A 109 5.61 -12.42 11.82
C ILE A 109 5.66 -13.95 11.81
N PRO A 110 4.73 -14.67 12.44
CA PRO A 110 4.67 -16.13 12.33
C PRO A 110 4.51 -16.59 10.88
N SER A 111 5.06 -17.77 10.55
CA SER A 111 4.74 -18.41 9.27
C SER A 111 3.24 -18.72 9.20
N GLY A 112 2.62 -18.50 8.04
CA GLY A 112 1.17 -18.68 7.90
C GLY A 112 0.60 -18.19 6.58
N THR A 113 -0.72 -18.17 6.51
CA THR A 113 -1.47 -17.61 5.37
C THR A 113 -2.13 -16.32 5.81
N TYR A 114 -1.96 -15.29 5.00
CA TYR A 114 -2.38 -13.92 5.29
C TYR A 114 -3.16 -13.30 4.13
N THR A 115 -3.89 -12.24 4.45
CA THR A 115 -4.39 -11.25 3.49
C THR A 115 -3.72 -9.90 3.79
N LEU A 116 -3.53 -9.07 2.77
CA LEU A 116 -2.92 -7.74 2.89
C LEU A 116 -4.01 -6.66 2.82
N SER A 117 -3.92 -5.68 3.72
CA SER A 117 -4.67 -4.43 3.58
C SER A 117 -3.77 -3.23 3.85
N PHE A 118 -4.09 -2.09 3.25
CA PHE A 118 -3.42 -0.82 3.47
C PHE A 118 -4.35 0.34 3.12
N ILE A 119 -3.94 1.56 3.45
CA ILE A 119 -4.66 2.78 3.09
C ILE A 119 -3.97 3.43 1.89
N TRP A 120 -4.74 3.81 0.88
CA TRP A 120 -4.36 4.78 -0.13
C TRP A 120 -4.44 6.18 0.46
N GLY A 121 -3.31 6.88 0.51
CA GLY A 121 -3.17 8.14 1.23
C GLY A 121 -2.91 7.97 2.71
N PHE A 122 -3.38 8.93 3.48
CA PHE A 122 -3.41 8.93 4.94
C PHE A 122 -4.85 8.93 5.45
N ASN A 123 -5.10 8.27 6.59
CA ASN A 123 -6.31 8.48 7.35
C ASN A 123 -6.30 9.89 7.99
N GLU A 124 -7.43 10.29 8.59
CA GLU A 124 -7.59 11.63 9.18
C GLU A 124 -6.55 11.95 10.25
N GLU A 125 -6.19 10.97 11.08
CA GLU A 125 -5.24 11.15 12.19
C GLU A 125 -3.81 11.43 11.70
N ASP A 126 -3.42 10.85 10.57
CA ASP A 126 -2.06 10.94 10.02
C ASP A 126 -1.93 12.02 8.93
N ASN A 127 -3.05 12.51 8.37
CA ASN A 127 -3.03 13.51 7.29
C ASN A 127 -2.81 14.94 7.83
N ILE A 128 -1.73 15.12 8.59
CA ILE A 128 -1.41 16.38 9.27
C ILE A 128 -0.45 17.20 8.43
N ASP A 129 -0.87 18.38 8.02
CA ASP A 129 -0.06 19.29 7.21
C ASP A 129 1.31 19.59 7.84
N GLY A 130 2.37 19.48 7.05
CA GLY A 130 3.75 19.75 7.48
C GLY A 130 4.39 18.68 8.38
N ALA A 131 3.67 17.60 8.77
CA ALA A 131 4.17 16.62 9.74
C ALA A 131 5.35 15.76 9.22
N TYR A 132 5.46 15.56 7.90
CA TYR A 132 6.44 14.62 7.32
C TYR A 132 7.50 15.35 6.48
N PRO A 133 8.73 15.54 6.99
CA PRO A 133 9.77 16.29 6.29
C PRO A 133 10.10 15.77 4.89
N ILE A 134 10.06 14.43 4.69
CA ILE A 134 10.32 13.83 3.39
C ILE A 134 9.25 14.21 2.35
N LEU A 135 7.99 14.25 2.74
CA LEU A 135 6.88 14.65 1.88
C LEU A 135 6.91 16.16 1.63
N ASN A 136 7.25 16.96 2.64
CA ASN A 136 7.41 18.40 2.49
C ASN A 136 8.52 18.73 1.47
N SER A 137 9.64 18.00 1.52
CA SER A 137 10.75 18.15 0.57
C SER A 137 10.38 17.72 -0.85
N ALA A 138 9.45 16.78 -0.99
CA ALA A 138 8.94 16.30 -2.29
C ALA A 138 7.84 17.21 -2.89
N SER A 139 7.51 18.33 -2.24
CA SER A 139 6.38 19.21 -2.61
C SER A 139 5.05 18.44 -2.66
N TRP A 140 4.79 17.63 -1.63
CA TRP A 140 3.65 16.71 -1.55
C TRP A 140 2.47 17.28 -0.77
N ASN A 141 2.56 18.52 -0.26
CA ASN A 141 1.50 19.17 0.52
C ASN A 141 0.23 19.40 -0.32
N TRP A 142 -0.92 19.03 0.23
CA TRP A 142 -2.22 19.38 -0.33
C TRP A 142 -2.56 20.82 0.06
N PRO A 143 -3.14 21.65 -0.83
CA PRO A 143 -3.42 23.04 -0.51
C PRO A 143 -4.35 23.20 0.69
N GLU A 144 -4.02 24.12 1.61
CA GLU A 144 -4.82 24.40 2.81
C GLU A 144 -6.27 24.76 2.48
N MET A 145 -6.49 25.54 1.42
CA MET A 145 -7.83 25.91 0.95
C MET A 145 -8.66 24.73 0.42
N LEU A 146 -8.04 23.57 0.23
CA LEU A 146 -8.67 22.31 -0.18
C LEU A 146 -8.70 21.26 0.94
N GLY A 147 -8.35 21.65 2.18
CA GLY A 147 -8.38 20.82 3.37
C GLY A 147 -7.02 20.50 3.97
N GLY A 148 -5.92 20.90 3.34
CA GLY A 148 -4.56 20.69 3.85
C GLY A 148 -4.13 19.22 3.90
N GLY A 149 -3.02 18.95 4.57
CA GLY A 149 -2.39 17.65 4.63
C GLY A 149 -1.55 17.35 3.39
N TYR A 150 -1.74 16.17 2.80
CA TYR A 150 -0.89 15.69 1.71
C TYR A 150 -1.69 15.18 0.51
N HIS A 151 -1.06 15.21 -0.66
CA HIS A 151 -1.57 14.47 -1.81
C HIS A 151 -1.59 12.97 -1.51
N PHE A 152 -2.55 12.25 -2.10
CA PHE A 152 -2.57 10.79 -2.13
C PHE A 152 -2.06 10.29 -3.48
N LEU A 153 -2.32 11.06 -4.55
CA LEU A 153 -1.86 10.81 -5.92
C LEU A 153 -1.48 12.14 -6.58
N GLN A 154 -0.40 12.13 -7.36
CA GLN A 154 -0.10 13.08 -8.42
C GLN A 154 0.16 12.30 -9.71
N PHE A 155 -0.76 12.38 -10.63
CA PHE A 155 -0.62 11.83 -11.96
C PHE A 155 -0.79 12.95 -12.97
N ASP A 156 0.28 13.32 -13.62
CA ASP A 156 0.32 14.35 -14.66
C ASP A 156 0.72 13.74 -15.98
N GLY A 157 0.12 14.23 -17.04
CA GLY A 157 0.43 13.79 -18.40
C GLY A 157 -0.20 14.68 -19.46
N MET A 158 -0.13 14.18 -20.68
CA MET A 158 -0.82 14.77 -21.84
C MET A 158 -1.81 13.74 -22.38
N TYR A 159 -2.98 14.16 -22.81
CA TYR A 159 -3.97 13.32 -23.49
C TYR A 159 -4.21 13.81 -24.92
N ASN A 160 -4.82 12.96 -25.75
CA ASN A 160 -4.97 13.17 -27.20
C ASN A 160 -3.62 13.39 -27.90
N VAL A 161 -2.55 12.70 -27.43
CA VAL A 161 -1.19 12.87 -27.96
C VAL A 161 -1.00 12.34 -29.37
N ASP A 162 -1.94 11.57 -29.88
CA ASP A 162 -2.02 11.07 -31.24
C ASP A 162 -2.72 12.08 -32.19
N THR A 163 -3.17 13.23 -31.67
CA THR A 163 -3.85 14.28 -32.42
C THR A 163 -2.97 15.53 -32.59
N PRO A 164 -3.33 16.47 -33.47
CA PRO A 164 -2.62 17.75 -33.60
C PRO A 164 -2.72 18.67 -32.37
N ASN A 165 -3.63 18.39 -31.42
CA ASN A 165 -3.94 19.26 -30.28
C ASN A 165 -3.91 18.48 -28.96
N PRO A 166 -2.73 17.98 -28.53
CA PRO A 166 -2.61 17.36 -27.21
C PRO A 166 -2.86 18.40 -26.11
N SER A 167 -3.44 17.94 -24.99
CA SER A 167 -3.75 18.79 -23.84
C SER A 167 -3.23 18.17 -22.55
N PRO A 168 -2.83 18.98 -21.56
CA PRO A 168 -2.38 18.45 -20.27
C PRO A 168 -3.54 17.98 -19.40
N PHE A 169 -3.27 17.01 -18.54
CA PHE A 169 -4.16 16.64 -17.44
C PHE A 169 -3.38 16.56 -16.11
N ASN A 170 -4.09 16.82 -15.01
CA ASN A 170 -3.58 16.71 -13.65
C ASN A 170 -4.57 15.90 -12.81
N PHE A 171 -4.40 14.59 -12.81
CA PHE A 171 -5.20 13.67 -12.02
C PHE A 171 -4.61 13.57 -10.60
N HIS A 172 -4.93 14.58 -9.76
CA HIS A 172 -4.44 14.68 -8.40
C HIS A 172 -5.55 14.36 -7.40
N ASN A 173 -5.24 13.49 -6.44
CA ASN A 173 -6.15 13.07 -5.40
C ASN A 173 -5.62 13.44 -4.01
N GLY A 174 -6.52 13.81 -3.11
CA GLY A 174 -6.26 14.22 -1.73
C GLY A 174 -7.57 14.46 -0.99
N THR A 175 -7.55 15.25 0.08
CA THR A 175 -8.75 15.65 0.81
C THR A 175 -9.78 16.28 -0.13
N ALA A 176 -11.05 15.87 -0.05
CA ALA A 176 -12.11 16.38 -0.91
C ALA A 176 -12.78 17.62 -0.30
N ARG A 177 -12.77 18.74 -1.04
CA ARG A 177 -13.44 19.97 -0.61
C ARG A 177 -14.91 19.93 -1.03
N VAL A 178 -15.82 19.89 -0.03
CA VAL A 178 -17.27 19.93 -0.26
C VAL A 178 -17.73 21.35 -0.58
N THR A 179 -17.36 22.30 0.29
CA THR A 179 -17.58 23.75 0.13
C THR A 179 -16.44 24.50 0.83
N ASP A 180 -16.49 25.82 0.84
CA ASP A 180 -15.54 26.64 1.60
C ASP A 180 -15.57 26.27 3.09
N GLY A 181 -14.44 25.83 3.63
CA GLY A 181 -14.26 25.43 5.02
C GLY A 181 -14.88 24.09 5.42
N LEU A 182 -15.47 23.35 4.45
CA LEU A 182 -16.00 22.00 4.68
C LEU A 182 -15.29 20.99 3.79
N PHE A 183 -14.65 20.01 4.43
CA PHE A 183 -13.82 19.01 3.78
C PHE A 183 -14.25 17.60 4.20
N GLU A 184 -14.01 16.64 3.33
CA GLU A 184 -14.25 15.23 3.57
C GLU A 184 -12.96 14.45 3.36
N GLN A 185 -12.68 13.52 4.28
CA GLN A 185 -11.56 12.60 4.11
C GLN A 185 -11.79 11.73 2.87
N ASN A 186 -10.73 11.60 2.06
CA ASN A 186 -10.83 10.97 0.75
C ASN A 186 -9.82 9.83 0.56
N PHE A 187 -9.27 9.32 1.66
CA PHE A 187 -8.47 8.10 1.64
C PHE A 187 -9.34 6.89 1.30
N ALA A 188 -8.72 5.82 0.82
CA ALA A 188 -9.40 4.55 0.55
C ALA A 188 -8.69 3.39 1.26
N THR A 189 -9.48 2.47 1.85
CA THR A 189 -8.94 1.23 2.39
C THR A 189 -8.91 0.19 1.30
N ILE A 190 -7.71 -0.28 0.96
CA ILE A 190 -7.47 -1.35 0.01
C ILE A 190 -7.40 -2.67 0.77
N VAL A 191 -8.16 -3.66 0.34
CA VAL A 191 -8.14 -5.02 0.89
C VAL A 191 -7.88 -5.99 -0.25
N LEU A 192 -6.78 -6.74 -0.15
CA LEU A 192 -6.36 -7.72 -1.14
C LEU A 192 -6.60 -9.12 -0.56
N ASP A 193 -7.71 -9.74 -0.96
CA ASP A 193 -8.18 -11.02 -0.41
C ASP A 193 -7.40 -12.25 -0.95
N THR A 194 -6.49 -12.05 -1.92
CA THR A 194 -5.63 -13.12 -2.42
C THR A 194 -4.77 -13.67 -1.29
N PRO A 195 -4.82 -14.99 -0.99
CA PRO A 195 -4.04 -15.59 0.08
C PRO A 195 -2.53 -15.46 -0.17
N ILE A 196 -1.81 -14.95 0.83
CA ILE A 196 -0.36 -14.81 0.85
C ILE A 196 0.19 -15.86 1.81
N ILE A 197 0.94 -16.84 1.29
CA ILE A 197 1.57 -17.87 2.12
C ILE A 197 2.99 -17.39 2.44
N ILE A 198 3.29 -17.25 3.73
CA ILE A 198 4.59 -16.79 4.23
C ILE A 198 5.19 -17.91 5.09
N THR A 199 6.37 -18.38 4.73
CA THR A 199 7.09 -19.45 5.45
C THR A 199 8.41 -18.97 6.07
N ASN A 200 9.09 -18.04 5.38
CA ASN A 200 10.38 -17.46 5.77
C ASN A 200 10.42 -15.97 5.42
N GLU A 201 11.58 -15.48 5.03
CA GLU A 201 11.70 -14.16 4.40
C GLU A 201 10.87 -14.14 3.10
N ALA A 202 9.93 -13.20 3.02
CA ALA A 202 9.03 -13.09 1.89
C ALA A 202 9.09 -11.70 1.26
N THR A 203 9.19 -11.64 -0.06
CA THR A 203 8.91 -10.45 -0.84
C THR A 203 7.56 -10.61 -1.55
N ILE A 204 6.62 -9.77 -1.21
CA ILE A 204 5.25 -9.75 -1.72
C ILE A 204 5.15 -8.68 -2.80
N GLU A 205 4.91 -9.10 -4.04
CA GLU A 205 4.63 -8.14 -5.11
C GLU A 205 3.20 -7.60 -4.96
N VAL A 206 3.08 -6.27 -4.95
CA VAL A 206 1.82 -5.52 -4.99
C VAL A 206 1.74 -4.86 -6.37
N LYS A 207 0.94 -5.41 -7.26
CA LYS A 207 0.76 -4.91 -8.63
C LYS A 207 -0.26 -3.79 -8.63
N MET A 208 0.02 -2.71 -9.36
CA MET A 208 -0.89 -1.60 -9.61
C MET A 208 -1.18 -1.49 -11.11
N ASN A 209 -2.41 -1.80 -11.53
CA ASN A 209 -2.86 -1.50 -12.88
C ASN A 209 -3.31 -0.02 -12.95
N ILE A 210 -2.46 0.85 -13.52
CA ILE A 210 -2.73 2.28 -13.61
C ILE A 210 -3.97 2.58 -14.48
N ALA A 211 -4.29 1.73 -15.46
CA ALA A 211 -5.45 1.91 -16.32
C ALA A 211 -6.78 1.90 -15.56
N GLU A 212 -6.86 1.18 -14.43
CA GLU A 212 -8.05 1.12 -13.59
C GLU A 212 -8.45 2.48 -12.99
N LEU A 213 -7.50 3.39 -12.81
CA LEU A 213 -7.80 4.78 -12.39
C LEU A 213 -8.77 5.48 -13.34
N PHE A 214 -8.81 5.07 -14.61
CA PHE A 214 -9.67 5.65 -15.66
C PHE A 214 -10.84 4.76 -16.06
N THR A 215 -11.02 3.60 -15.40
CA THR A 215 -11.91 2.55 -15.92
C THR A 215 -13.03 2.18 -14.97
N ASN A 216 -12.73 1.85 -13.73
CA ASN A 216 -13.66 1.09 -12.89
C ASN A 216 -13.74 1.62 -11.44
N PRO A 217 -14.96 1.91 -10.92
CA PRO A 217 -16.27 1.78 -11.57
C PRO A 217 -16.62 2.91 -12.56
N ASN A 218 -15.83 3.99 -12.58
CA ASN A 218 -16.14 5.18 -13.37
C ASN A 218 -15.21 5.28 -14.58
N THR A 219 -15.76 5.20 -15.79
CA THR A 219 -15.00 5.54 -17.00
C THR A 219 -14.70 7.04 -16.99
N TRP A 220 -13.40 7.38 -17.10
CA TRP A 220 -12.92 8.75 -17.01
C TRP A 220 -12.75 9.36 -18.40
N ASP A 221 -13.46 10.45 -18.68
CA ASP A 221 -13.35 11.23 -19.92
C ASP A 221 -12.44 12.43 -19.69
N LEU A 222 -11.20 12.37 -20.18
CA LEU A 222 -10.22 13.45 -20.06
C LEU A 222 -10.60 14.71 -20.87
N ASN A 223 -11.49 14.59 -21.88
CA ASN A 223 -11.97 15.78 -22.60
C ASN A 223 -12.97 16.60 -21.76
N VAL A 224 -13.43 16.06 -20.63
CA VAL A 224 -14.35 16.72 -19.68
C VAL A 224 -13.68 16.95 -18.32
N LEU A 225 -12.89 15.98 -17.87
CA LEU A 225 -12.28 15.96 -16.54
C LEU A 225 -10.75 15.91 -16.67
N ASP A 226 -10.15 16.98 -17.15
CA ASP A 226 -8.71 17.13 -17.34
C ASP A 226 -8.05 17.98 -16.24
N THR A 227 -8.52 19.21 -16.03
CA THR A 227 -8.03 20.20 -15.05
C THR A 227 -9.05 21.34 -14.89
N PRO A 228 -9.16 21.99 -13.70
CA PRO A 228 -8.58 21.64 -12.42
C PRO A 228 -9.44 20.60 -11.66
N LEU A 229 -8.87 19.47 -11.30
CA LEU A 229 -9.58 18.38 -10.60
C LEU A 229 -9.52 18.48 -9.07
N MET A 230 -8.48 19.12 -8.52
CA MET A 230 -8.28 19.21 -7.07
C MET A 230 -9.44 19.87 -6.32
N PRO A 231 -10.06 20.97 -6.80
CA PRO A 231 -11.22 21.59 -6.16
C PRO A 231 -12.56 20.95 -6.56
N ASN A 232 -12.57 19.99 -7.47
CA ASN A 232 -13.78 19.34 -7.96
C ASN A 232 -14.14 18.14 -7.07
N TYR A 233 -15.14 18.32 -6.18
CA TYR A 233 -15.56 17.32 -5.23
C TYR A 233 -15.97 16.00 -5.91
N ASP A 234 -16.80 16.07 -6.96
CA ASP A 234 -17.29 14.86 -7.64
C ASP A 234 -16.14 14.10 -8.29
N ALA A 235 -15.19 14.80 -8.93
CA ALA A 235 -13.99 14.18 -9.48
C ALA A 235 -13.13 13.51 -8.38
N GLN A 236 -12.96 14.15 -7.22
CA GLN A 236 -12.22 13.58 -6.10
C GLN A 236 -12.87 12.28 -5.58
N LYS A 237 -14.21 12.22 -5.53
CA LYS A 237 -14.94 11.01 -5.11
C LYS A 237 -14.87 9.91 -6.18
N MET A 238 -15.00 10.25 -7.46
CA MET A 238 -14.79 9.28 -8.55
C MET A 238 -13.37 8.68 -8.52
N MET A 239 -12.34 9.50 -8.26
CA MET A 239 -10.96 9.01 -8.07
C MET A 239 -10.88 8.00 -6.91
N GLN A 240 -11.50 8.33 -5.76
CA GLN A 240 -11.52 7.45 -4.59
C GLN A 240 -12.18 6.10 -4.91
N GLU A 241 -13.27 6.09 -5.68
CA GLU A 241 -13.95 4.87 -6.08
C GLU A 241 -13.09 4.02 -7.03
N ASN A 242 -12.46 4.64 -8.04
CA ASN A 242 -11.63 3.94 -9.01
C ASN A 242 -10.36 3.33 -8.38
N ILE A 243 -9.80 3.97 -7.36
CA ILE A 243 -8.62 3.47 -6.64
C ILE A 243 -8.85 2.10 -6.01
N LEU A 244 -10.08 1.73 -5.67
CA LEU A 244 -10.39 0.45 -5.02
C LEU A 244 -10.09 -0.77 -5.90
N SER A 245 -9.99 -0.62 -7.20
CA SER A 245 -9.77 -1.71 -8.17
C SER A 245 -8.33 -1.82 -8.70
N VAL A 246 -7.45 -0.86 -8.37
CA VAL A 246 -6.14 -0.77 -9.05
C VAL A 246 -5.11 -1.79 -8.56
N PHE A 247 -5.25 -2.33 -7.33
CA PHE A 247 -4.22 -3.17 -6.72
C PHE A 247 -4.58 -4.66 -6.70
N THR A 248 -3.57 -5.49 -6.95
CA THR A 248 -3.65 -6.95 -6.82
C THR A 248 -2.36 -7.51 -6.22
N ILE A 249 -2.40 -8.75 -5.69
CA ILE A 249 -1.19 -9.49 -5.29
C ILE A 249 -0.60 -10.15 -6.54
N GLY A 250 0.69 -9.92 -6.74
CA GLY A 250 1.48 -10.57 -7.79
C GLY A 250 2.27 -11.78 -7.26
N GLU A 251 3.55 -11.86 -7.65
CA GLU A 251 4.44 -12.95 -7.24
C GLU A 251 4.83 -12.82 -5.75
N ILE A 252 4.97 -13.98 -5.08
CA ILE A 252 5.50 -14.07 -3.72
C ILE A 252 6.77 -14.90 -3.79
N THR A 253 7.92 -14.28 -3.52
CA THR A 253 9.23 -14.94 -3.47
C THR A 253 9.65 -15.13 -2.02
N GLN A 254 10.29 -16.31 -1.71
CA GLN A 254 10.72 -16.70 -0.36
C GLN A 254 12.10 -17.34 -0.39
#